data_81305eea037731e858bbcf6f58228a06
#
_entry.id   81305eea037731e858bbcf6f58228a06
#
_cell.length_a   1.000
_cell.length_b   1.000
_cell.length_c   1.000
_cell.angle_alpha   90.00
_cell.angle_beta   90.00
_cell.angle_gamma   90.00
#
_symmetry.space_group_name_H-M   'P 1'
#
loop_
_entity.id
_entity.type
_entity.pdbx_description
1 polymer ?
#
loop_
_entity_poly.entity_id
_entity_poly.type
_entity_poly.pdbx_seq_one_letter_code
_entity_poly.pdbx_strand_id
1 'polypeptide(L)'
;EGTPPRTPINIHTVYNSGPGGFTYGNTSNPIENYLVPKTFNTAANESMAMLRIIPTGHGAGTQNCAEFCQKNYRIKLDGIQQFQQAIWRNDCGLNHLIHQAGTWLYDRANWCPGEKGSIKEHEITGLYTPGNPVTVDMDIDAYTNLVSGQNPNYIMAAQLITYSAPNFSVDASMEEILSPNNDFYYNRFNPICNNPLIAIKNTGSTTLTSATITYGIKGATPSVFNWTGSLDFNKTVQVQLGALDWNSVSNQSEQFYAYISNPNGTA
;
A
#
# COMPACT_ATOMS: atom_id res chain seq x y z
N GLU A 1 13.50 12.81 -13.28
CA GLU A 1 13.23 12.07 -12.03
C GLU A 1 14.27 12.46 -10.99
N GLY A 2 13.84 12.71 -9.75
CA GLY A 2 14.72 13.07 -8.65
C GLY A 2 15.37 11.86 -7.97
N THR A 3 16.26 12.11 -7.01
CA THR A 3 16.83 11.06 -6.16
C THR A 3 15.73 10.44 -5.29
N PRO A 4 15.55 9.09 -5.26
CA PRO A 4 14.53 8.46 -4.42
C PRO A 4 14.88 8.59 -2.93
N PRO A 5 13.90 8.46 -2.01
CA PRO A 5 14.15 8.51 -0.56
C PRO A 5 15.22 7.51 -0.08
N ARG A 6 15.24 6.33 -0.68
CA ARG A 6 16.26 5.28 -0.54
C ARG A 6 16.44 4.56 -1.87
N THR A 7 17.63 4.09 -2.16
CA THR A 7 17.94 3.44 -3.44
C THR A 7 17.73 1.93 -3.34
N PRO A 8 16.88 1.32 -4.18
CA PRO A 8 16.77 -0.15 -4.25
C PRO A 8 18.13 -0.77 -4.65
N ILE A 9 18.53 -1.83 -3.94
CA ILE A 9 19.77 -2.58 -4.22
C ILE A 9 19.43 -3.93 -4.83
N ASN A 10 18.57 -4.72 -4.15
CA ASN A 10 18.15 -6.02 -4.65
C ASN A 10 16.63 -6.23 -4.51
N ILE A 11 16.09 -7.09 -5.38
CA ILE A 11 14.71 -7.57 -5.32
C ILE A 11 14.75 -9.10 -5.40
N HIS A 12 14.30 -9.74 -4.34
CA HIS A 12 14.21 -11.19 -4.26
C HIS A 12 12.75 -11.64 -4.30
N THR A 13 12.44 -12.65 -5.11
CA THR A 13 11.12 -13.28 -5.08
C THR A 13 11.04 -14.24 -3.91
N VAL A 14 10.20 -13.91 -2.92
CA VAL A 14 9.89 -14.80 -1.80
C VAL A 14 8.89 -15.84 -2.25
N TYR A 15 7.70 -15.43 -2.69
CA TYR A 15 6.67 -16.32 -3.21
C TYR A 15 6.10 -15.77 -4.52
N ASN A 16 5.72 -16.69 -5.40
CA ASN A 16 5.00 -16.37 -6.63
C ASN A 16 4.16 -17.57 -7.04
N SER A 17 2.86 -17.46 -6.95
CA SER A 17 1.92 -18.52 -7.30
C SER A 17 1.69 -18.65 -8.80
N GLY A 18 2.07 -17.63 -9.58
CA GLY A 18 1.57 -17.50 -10.93
C GLY A 18 0.04 -17.31 -10.98
N PRO A 19 -0.58 -17.33 -12.17
CA PRO A 19 -2.01 -17.08 -12.35
C PRO A 19 -2.91 -18.20 -11.82
N GLY A 20 -2.38 -19.40 -11.58
CA GLY A 20 -3.15 -20.53 -11.06
C GLY A 20 -3.39 -20.48 -9.56
N GLY A 21 -2.66 -19.65 -8.84
CA GLY A 21 -2.74 -19.54 -7.39
C GLY A 21 -2.14 -20.75 -6.65
N PHE A 22 -1.97 -20.59 -5.33
CA PHE A 22 -1.67 -21.69 -4.40
C PHE A 22 -2.98 -22.27 -3.90
N THR A 23 -3.16 -23.59 -4.04
CA THR A 23 -4.37 -24.27 -3.55
C THR A 23 -4.55 -24.05 -2.05
N TYR A 24 -5.78 -23.75 -1.62
CA TYR A 24 -6.11 -23.49 -0.23
C TYR A 24 -7.20 -24.42 0.29
N GLY A 25 -6.95 -25.04 1.43
CA GLY A 25 -7.87 -26.01 2.05
C GLY A 25 -7.82 -27.42 1.48
N ASN A 26 -6.84 -27.74 0.66
CA ASN A 26 -6.57 -29.11 0.25
C ASN A 26 -5.72 -29.82 1.31
N THR A 27 -6.29 -30.79 2.00
CA THR A 27 -5.60 -31.51 3.10
C THR A 27 -4.46 -32.41 2.62
N SER A 28 -4.49 -32.86 1.35
CA SER A 28 -3.42 -33.65 0.74
C SER A 28 -2.27 -32.80 0.24
N ASN A 29 -2.50 -31.50 0.01
CA ASN A 29 -1.49 -30.55 -0.37
C ASN A 29 -1.80 -29.18 0.27
N PRO A 30 -1.52 -29.03 1.58
CA PRO A 30 -1.80 -27.80 2.31
C PRO A 30 -0.98 -26.64 1.78
N ILE A 31 -1.46 -25.41 2.02
CA ILE A 31 -0.86 -24.18 1.49
C ILE A 31 0.57 -23.98 1.98
N GLU A 32 0.93 -24.49 3.13
CA GLU A 32 2.25 -24.47 3.75
C GLU A 32 3.32 -25.15 2.87
N ASN A 33 2.91 -26.12 2.02
CA ASN A 33 3.82 -26.73 1.06
C ASN A 33 4.30 -25.76 -0.03
N TYR A 34 3.57 -24.68 -0.26
CA TYR A 34 3.95 -23.60 -1.18
C TYR A 34 4.66 -22.45 -0.47
N LEU A 35 4.33 -22.25 0.81
CA LEU A 35 4.84 -21.15 1.65
C LEU A 35 6.03 -21.60 2.51
N VAL A 36 6.93 -22.37 1.92
CA VAL A 36 8.14 -22.83 2.65
C VAL A 36 9.06 -21.66 2.97
N PRO A 37 9.72 -21.66 4.15
CA PRO A 37 10.69 -20.64 4.52
C PRO A 37 11.80 -20.48 3.48
N LYS A 38 12.19 -19.24 3.19
CA LYS A 38 13.27 -18.92 2.24
C LYS A 38 14.31 -18.00 2.87
N THR A 39 15.56 -18.38 2.74
CA THR A 39 16.70 -17.62 3.25
C THR A 39 17.35 -16.80 2.14
N PHE A 40 17.62 -15.54 2.41
CA PHE A 40 18.27 -14.59 1.51
C PHE A 40 19.53 -14.05 2.16
N ASN A 41 20.64 -14.07 1.43
CA ASN A 41 21.87 -13.42 1.87
C ASN A 41 21.75 -11.93 1.58
N THR A 42 22.05 -11.10 2.58
CA THR A 42 22.10 -9.65 2.42
C THR A 42 23.53 -9.15 2.42
N ALA A 43 23.78 -8.01 1.75
CA ALA A 43 25.06 -7.32 1.79
C ALA A 43 25.09 -6.25 2.89
N ALA A 44 26.28 -5.86 3.34
CA ALA A 44 26.42 -4.88 4.44
C ALA A 44 25.85 -3.49 4.09
N ASN A 45 25.77 -3.14 2.79
CA ASN A 45 25.18 -1.89 2.31
C ASN A 45 23.67 -1.94 2.11
N GLU A 46 23.04 -3.09 2.31
CA GLU A 46 21.59 -3.27 2.30
C GLU A 46 21.01 -2.92 3.67
N SER A 47 21.07 -1.64 3.99
CA SER A 47 20.77 -1.11 5.34
C SER A 47 19.30 -1.14 5.70
N MET A 48 18.42 -1.16 4.70
CA MET A 48 16.97 -1.15 4.85
C MET A 48 16.33 -2.23 4.01
N ALA A 49 15.16 -2.74 4.44
CA ALA A 49 14.43 -3.71 3.65
C ALA A 49 12.92 -3.67 3.92
N MET A 50 12.17 -4.07 2.91
CA MET A 50 10.71 -4.12 2.94
C MET A 50 10.22 -5.43 2.30
N LEU A 51 9.25 -6.06 2.91
CA LEU A 51 8.46 -7.13 2.29
C LEU A 51 7.22 -6.51 1.63
N ARG A 52 7.08 -6.74 0.34
CA ARG A 52 5.94 -6.29 -0.46
C ARG A 52 5.15 -7.51 -0.91
N ILE A 53 3.88 -7.58 -0.49
CA ILE A 53 3.04 -8.76 -0.66
C ILE A 53 1.71 -8.35 -1.28
N ILE A 54 1.26 -9.11 -2.28
CA ILE A 54 -0.07 -8.95 -2.88
C ILE A 54 -0.75 -10.32 -2.82
N PRO A 55 -1.47 -10.66 -1.74
CA PRO A 55 -2.25 -11.87 -1.65
C PRO A 55 -3.69 -11.57 -2.04
N THR A 56 -4.29 -12.37 -2.93
CA THR A 56 -5.71 -12.27 -3.28
C THR A 56 -6.35 -13.65 -3.26
N GLY A 57 -7.48 -13.79 -2.53
CA GLY A 57 -8.22 -15.05 -2.42
C GLY A 57 -9.26 -15.19 -3.52
N HIS A 58 -9.35 -16.39 -4.09
CA HIS A 58 -10.22 -16.71 -5.21
C HIS A 58 -10.91 -18.05 -5.00
N GLY A 59 -12.13 -18.16 -5.56
CA GLY A 59 -12.97 -19.34 -5.45
C GLY A 59 -13.71 -19.43 -4.10
N ALA A 60 -14.84 -20.11 -4.12
CA ALA A 60 -15.79 -20.20 -3.00
C ALA A 60 -15.95 -21.65 -2.56
N GLY A 61 -15.06 -22.13 -1.71
CA GLY A 61 -15.16 -23.43 -1.07
C GLY A 61 -16.08 -23.41 0.15
N THR A 62 -15.84 -24.28 1.12
CA THR A 62 -16.59 -24.32 2.39
C THR A 62 -16.64 -22.94 3.04
N GLN A 63 -17.83 -22.47 3.43
CA GLN A 63 -18.06 -21.11 3.97
C GLN A 63 -17.65 -19.98 3.03
N ASN A 64 -17.71 -20.22 1.73
CA ASN A 64 -17.27 -19.27 0.68
C ASN A 64 -15.81 -18.83 0.74
N CYS A 65 -14.95 -19.57 1.47
CA CYS A 65 -13.51 -19.34 1.44
C CYS A 65 -12.91 -19.94 0.13
N ALA A 66 -11.84 -19.35 -0.43
CA ALA A 66 -10.95 -18.27 0.00
C ALA A 66 -11.43 -16.85 -0.34
N GLU A 67 -12.39 -16.66 -1.26
CA GLU A 67 -12.73 -15.35 -1.81
C GLU A 67 -13.54 -14.49 -0.85
N PHE A 68 -14.56 -15.07 -0.21
CA PHE A 68 -15.54 -14.33 0.59
C PHE A 68 -15.45 -14.63 2.08
N CYS A 69 -14.29 -15.04 2.57
CA CYS A 69 -14.02 -15.15 4.00
C CYS A 69 -12.72 -14.43 4.37
N GLN A 70 -12.75 -13.70 5.45
CA GLN A 70 -11.56 -13.05 5.96
C GLN A 70 -10.61 -14.07 6.57
N LYS A 71 -9.36 -14.07 6.12
CA LYS A 71 -8.24 -14.82 6.70
C LYS A 71 -7.08 -13.89 6.98
N ASN A 72 -6.21 -14.29 7.91
CA ASN A 72 -4.98 -13.55 8.18
C ASN A 72 -3.77 -14.31 7.61
N TYR A 73 -2.77 -13.57 7.20
CA TYR A 73 -1.43 -14.11 7.07
C TYR A 73 -0.53 -13.57 8.19
N ARG A 74 0.52 -14.31 8.46
CA ARG A 74 1.58 -13.96 9.41
C ARG A 74 2.91 -14.02 8.71
N ILE A 75 3.80 -13.10 9.04
CA ILE A 75 5.17 -13.10 8.54
C ILE A 75 6.10 -13.35 9.73
N LYS A 76 7.01 -14.29 9.54
CA LYS A 76 8.09 -14.60 10.47
C LYS A 76 9.42 -14.26 9.82
N LEU A 77 10.30 -13.65 10.58
CA LEU A 77 11.71 -13.46 10.23
C LEU A 77 12.55 -14.28 11.19
N ASP A 78 13.40 -15.14 10.63
CA ASP A 78 14.25 -16.06 11.39
C ASP A 78 13.45 -16.87 12.44
N GLY A 79 12.24 -17.28 12.08
CA GLY A 79 11.32 -18.05 12.91
C GLY A 79 10.49 -17.24 13.91
N ILE A 80 10.71 -15.94 14.04
CA ILE A 80 9.97 -15.06 14.96
C ILE A 80 8.89 -14.30 14.21
N GLN A 81 7.63 -14.42 14.65
CA GLN A 81 6.52 -13.67 14.05
C GLN A 81 6.69 -12.17 14.28
N GLN A 82 6.73 -11.42 13.19
CA GLN A 82 6.86 -9.96 13.19
C GLN A 82 5.55 -9.26 12.82
N PHE A 83 4.77 -9.84 11.90
CA PHE A 83 3.55 -9.20 11.41
C PHE A 83 2.40 -10.20 11.34
N GLN A 84 1.19 -9.66 11.49
CA GLN A 84 -0.07 -10.32 11.16
C GLN A 84 -0.99 -9.32 10.50
N GLN A 85 -1.62 -9.71 9.38
CA GLN A 85 -2.54 -8.83 8.68
C GLN A 85 -3.66 -9.62 7.99
N ALA A 86 -4.86 -9.02 7.95
CA ALA A 86 -5.99 -9.58 7.24
C ALA A 86 -5.78 -9.50 5.71
N ILE A 87 -6.13 -10.59 5.03
CA ILE A 87 -6.32 -10.66 3.59
C ILE A 87 -7.77 -10.28 3.33
N TRP A 88 -8.07 -8.97 3.34
CA TRP A 88 -9.45 -8.51 3.23
C TRP A 88 -9.54 -7.09 2.69
N ARG A 89 -10.61 -6.82 1.94
CA ARG A 89 -11.09 -5.48 1.56
C ARG A 89 -12.58 -5.39 1.86
N ASN A 90 -13.00 -4.28 2.46
CA ASN A 90 -14.39 -3.97 2.79
C ASN A 90 -14.87 -2.68 2.08
N ASP A 91 -14.22 -2.33 0.99
CA ASP A 91 -14.46 -1.09 0.24
C ASP A 91 -14.87 -1.34 -1.21
N CYS A 92 -15.20 -2.58 -1.59
CA CYS A 92 -15.62 -2.90 -2.96
C CYS A 92 -16.88 -2.13 -3.40
N GLY A 93 -17.75 -1.77 -2.46
CA GLY A 93 -18.89 -0.87 -2.71
C GLY A 93 -18.51 0.57 -3.02
N LEU A 94 -17.26 0.98 -2.73
CA LEU A 94 -16.73 2.32 -3.03
C LEU A 94 -15.93 2.36 -4.34
N ASN A 95 -15.91 1.26 -5.10
CA ASN A 95 -15.25 1.16 -6.39
C ASN A 95 -15.71 2.30 -7.33
N HIS A 96 -14.75 2.93 -8.01
CA HIS A 96 -15.00 4.04 -8.94
C HIS A 96 -15.68 3.61 -10.23
N LEU A 97 -15.65 2.31 -10.57
CA LEU A 97 -16.34 1.76 -11.74
C LEU A 97 -17.85 1.63 -11.50
N ILE A 98 -18.62 1.60 -12.58
CA ILE A 98 -20.05 1.31 -12.54
C ILE A 98 -20.25 -0.11 -12.05
N HIS A 99 -21.01 -0.26 -10.98
CA HIS A 99 -21.28 -1.55 -10.36
C HIS A 99 -22.04 -2.47 -11.31
N GLN A 100 -21.63 -3.72 -11.39
CA GLN A 100 -22.34 -4.77 -12.09
C GLN A 100 -23.14 -5.64 -11.11
N ALA A 101 -24.03 -6.46 -11.65
CA ALA A 101 -24.83 -7.39 -10.86
C ALA A 101 -23.98 -8.52 -10.23
N GLY A 102 -24.60 -9.35 -9.42
CA GLY A 102 -23.98 -10.48 -8.75
C GLY A 102 -23.20 -10.05 -7.50
N THR A 103 -21.97 -10.53 -7.36
CA THR A 103 -21.13 -10.31 -6.17
C THR A 103 -20.24 -9.08 -6.26
N TRP A 104 -20.49 -8.15 -7.19
CA TRP A 104 -19.62 -6.98 -7.44
C TRP A 104 -19.35 -6.15 -6.19
N LEU A 105 -20.37 -5.93 -5.36
CA LEU A 105 -20.29 -5.11 -4.16
C LEU A 105 -19.78 -5.86 -2.91
N TYR A 106 -19.58 -7.19 -3.02
CA TYR A 106 -19.23 -7.98 -1.85
C TYR A 106 -17.77 -7.76 -1.46
N ASP A 107 -17.59 -7.58 -0.18
CA ASP A 107 -16.26 -7.59 0.45
C ASP A 107 -15.57 -8.92 0.20
N ARG A 108 -14.26 -8.90 -0.03
CA ARG A 108 -13.52 -10.11 -0.37
C ARG A 108 -12.03 -10.06 -0.06
N ALA A 109 -11.37 -11.16 -0.29
CA ALA A 109 -9.98 -11.37 0.08
C ALA A 109 -9.01 -10.52 -0.75
N ASN A 110 -8.85 -9.26 -0.35
CA ASN A 110 -7.84 -8.28 -0.78
C ASN A 110 -7.91 -7.82 -2.25
N TRP A 111 -9.06 -7.96 -2.91
CA TRP A 111 -9.28 -7.41 -4.25
C TRP A 111 -10.74 -6.97 -4.44
N CYS A 112 -11.01 -6.12 -5.41
CA CYS A 112 -12.35 -5.78 -5.85
C CYS A 112 -12.44 -5.88 -7.37
N PRO A 113 -13.61 -6.22 -7.95
CA PRO A 113 -13.76 -6.30 -9.39
C PRO A 113 -13.35 -4.98 -10.07
N GLY A 114 -12.52 -5.07 -11.12
CA GLY A 114 -12.04 -3.92 -11.86
C GLY A 114 -10.93 -3.10 -11.20
N GLU A 115 -10.45 -3.51 -10.03
CA GLU A 115 -9.35 -2.87 -9.34
C GLU A 115 -8.16 -3.83 -9.14
N LYS A 116 -6.97 -3.25 -8.98
CA LYS A 116 -5.79 -4.02 -8.58
C LYS A 116 -5.94 -4.55 -7.15
N GLY A 117 -5.39 -5.73 -6.87
CA GLY A 117 -5.25 -6.24 -5.51
C GLY A 117 -4.43 -5.27 -4.64
N SER A 118 -4.83 -5.10 -3.37
CA SER A 118 -4.11 -4.19 -2.48
C SER A 118 -2.73 -4.72 -2.16
N ILE A 119 -1.73 -3.85 -2.31
CA ILE A 119 -0.35 -4.11 -1.93
C ILE A 119 -0.23 -3.96 -0.41
N LYS A 120 0.39 -4.93 0.24
CA LYS A 120 0.73 -4.89 1.67
C LYS A 120 2.25 -4.74 1.79
N GLU A 121 2.68 -3.69 2.45
CA GLU A 121 4.09 -3.38 2.63
C GLU A 121 4.44 -3.45 4.12
N HIS A 122 5.46 -4.24 4.42
CA HIS A 122 5.98 -4.45 5.77
C HIS A 122 7.45 -4.03 5.80
N GLU A 123 7.72 -2.90 6.44
CA GLU A 123 9.09 -2.45 6.67
C GLU A 123 9.75 -3.39 7.68
N ILE A 124 10.86 -4.00 7.29
CA ILE A 124 11.63 -4.92 8.13
C ILE A 124 13.02 -4.37 8.49
N THR A 125 13.28 -3.12 8.18
CA THR A 125 14.49 -2.41 8.62
C THR A 125 14.62 -2.49 10.14
N GLY A 126 15.81 -2.91 10.63
CA GLY A 126 16.05 -3.14 12.05
C GLY A 126 15.54 -4.48 12.59
N LEU A 127 14.82 -5.27 11.78
CA LEU A 127 14.40 -6.65 12.12
C LEU A 127 15.35 -7.72 11.54
N TYR A 128 16.37 -7.32 10.82
CA TYR A 128 17.46 -8.16 10.33
C TYR A 128 18.79 -7.42 10.47
N THR A 129 19.91 -8.12 10.32
CA THR A 129 21.24 -7.53 10.37
C THR A 129 21.83 -7.46 8.96
N PRO A 130 22.08 -6.26 8.37
CA PRO A 130 22.75 -6.13 7.07
C PRO A 130 24.06 -6.91 7.01
N GLY A 131 24.29 -7.61 5.91
CA GLY A 131 25.45 -8.51 5.73
C GLY A 131 25.24 -9.92 6.23
N ASN A 132 24.14 -10.23 6.91
CA ASN A 132 23.78 -11.56 7.37
C ASN A 132 22.60 -12.14 6.58
N PRO A 133 22.45 -13.47 6.53
CA PRO A 133 21.24 -14.10 6.00
C PRO A 133 20.00 -13.70 6.79
N VAL A 134 18.86 -13.58 6.11
CA VAL A 134 17.53 -13.43 6.70
C VAL A 134 16.59 -14.48 6.13
N THR A 135 15.88 -15.20 6.99
CA THR A 135 14.88 -16.19 6.57
C THR A 135 13.49 -15.58 6.68
N VAL A 136 12.78 -15.57 5.56
CA VAL A 136 11.38 -15.11 5.48
C VAL A 136 10.46 -16.33 5.40
N ASP A 137 9.49 -16.40 6.29
CA ASP A 137 8.43 -17.41 6.33
C ASP A 137 7.07 -16.73 6.41
N MET A 138 6.05 -17.37 5.83
CA MET A 138 4.68 -16.86 5.85
C MET A 138 3.69 -18.00 6.06
N ASP A 139 2.76 -17.80 7.00
CA ASP A 139 1.61 -18.68 7.22
C ASP A 139 0.31 -17.95 6.87
N ILE A 140 -0.71 -18.72 6.46
CA ILE A 140 -2.10 -18.27 6.34
C ILE A 140 -2.96 -19.06 7.32
N ASP A 141 -4.04 -18.46 7.86
CA ASP A 141 -4.98 -19.14 8.76
C ASP A 141 -5.42 -20.48 8.18
N ALA A 142 -5.39 -21.53 8.98
CA ALA A 142 -5.75 -22.89 8.55
C ALA A 142 -7.21 -22.95 8.02
N TYR A 143 -7.41 -23.81 7.02
CA TYR A 143 -8.71 -24.02 6.41
C TYR A 143 -8.78 -25.40 5.77
N THR A 144 -9.97 -26.00 5.74
CA THR A 144 -10.24 -27.23 5.02
C THR A 144 -11.45 -27.05 4.11
N ASN A 145 -11.26 -27.31 2.82
CA ASN A 145 -12.34 -27.29 1.85
C ASN A 145 -13.02 -28.67 1.79
N LEU A 146 -14.31 -28.70 2.07
CA LEU A 146 -15.15 -29.91 2.03
C LEU A 146 -16.10 -29.92 0.80
N VAL A 147 -16.05 -28.86 -0.03
CA VAL A 147 -16.92 -28.75 -1.22
C VAL A 147 -16.21 -29.36 -2.42
N SER A 148 -16.75 -30.45 -2.91
CA SER A 148 -16.24 -31.12 -4.12
C SER A 148 -16.38 -30.23 -5.36
N GLY A 149 -15.39 -30.27 -6.24
CA GLY A 149 -15.40 -29.51 -7.49
C GLY A 149 -15.07 -28.00 -7.34
N GLN A 150 -14.88 -27.51 -6.11
CA GLN A 150 -14.40 -26.15 -5.86
C GLN A 150 -12.89 -26.16 -5.60
N ASN A 151 -12.21 -25.15 -6.12
CA ASN A 151 -10.76 -25.00 -5.96
C ASN A 151 -10.40 -23.63 -5.38
N PRO A 152 -10.68 -23.41 -4.08
CA PRO A 152 -10.24 -22.17 -3.42
C PRO A 152 -8.72 -22.06 -3.47
N ASN A 153 -8.23 -20.86 -3.76
CA ASN A 153 -6.80 -20.63 -3.92
C ASN A 153 -6.42 -19.19 -3.57
N TYR A 154 -5.14 -18.95 -3.34
CA TYR A 154 -4.56 -17.62 -3.23
C TYR A 154 -3.62 -17.34 -4.41
N ILE A 155 -3.93 -16.31 -5.20
CA ILE A 155 -2.96 -15.72 -6.14
C ILE A 155 -2.10 -14.77 -5.35
N MET A 156 -0.77 -15.01 -5.38
CA MET A 156 0.15 -14.30 -4.51
C MET A 156 1.46 -13.97 -5.22
N ALA A 157 1.92 -12.75 -4.98
CA ALA A 157 3.30 -12.33 -5.23
C ALA A 157 3.87 -11.72 -3.94
N ALA A 158 5.03 -12.20 -3.51
CA ALA A 158 5.76 -11.67 -2.35
C ALA A 158 7.21 -11.43 -2.72
N GLN A 159 7.72 -10.24 -2.41
CA GLN A 159 9.07 -9.79 -2.72
C GLN A 159 9.74 -9.25 -1.46
N LEU A 160 11.01 -9.60 -1.28
CA LEU A 160 11.92 -8.92 -0.36
C LEU A 160 12.71 -7.91 -1.19
N ILE A 161 12.57 -6.63 -0.86
CA ILE A 161 13.28 -5.53 -1.52
C ILE A 161 14.23 -4.93 -0.50
N THR A 162 15.51 -4.89 -0.84
CA THR A 162 16.54 -4.29 0.01
C THR A 162 16.98 -2.94 -0.56
N TYR A 163 17.38 -2.03 0.33
CA TYR A 163 17.70 -0.65 -0.02
C TYR A 163 18.98 -0.18 0.70
N SER A 164 19.55 0.89 0.15
CA SER A 164 20.56 1.71 0.84
C SER A 164 20.01 2.34 2.12
N ALA A 165 20.87 2.96 2.91
CA ALA A 165 20.45 3.96 3.89
C ALA A 165 19.63 5.08 3.21
N PRO A 166 18.83 5.86 3.97
CA PRO A 166 18.10 7.00 3.43
C PRO A 166 19.02 8.01 2.75
N ASN A 167 18.59 8.53 1.59
CA ASN A 167 19.38 9.50 0.82
C ASN A 167 19.29 10.92 1.37
N PHE A 168 18.27 11.21 2.18
CA PHE A 168 18.06 12.55 2.77
C PHE A 168 17.86 12.43 4.28
N SER A 169 18.37 13.41 5.03
CA SER A 169 18.11 13.51 6.47
C SER A 169 16.77 14.19 6.75
N VAL A 170 16.46 15.28 6.06
CA VAL A 170 15.20 16.03 6.16
C VAL A 170 14.67 16.24 4.75
N ASP A 171 13.50 15.70 4.45
CA ASP A 171 12.85 15.86 3.14
C ASP A 171 11.38 15.45 3.22
N ALA A 172 10.55 16.02 2.37
CA ALA A 172 9.14 15.67 2.25
C ALA A 172 8.66 15.82 0.81
N SER A 173 7.80 14.91 0.37
CA SER A 173 7.21 14.95 -0.96
C SER A 173 5.70 15.16 -0.94
N MET A 174 5.19 15.80 -1.98
CA MET A 174 3.78 15.76 -2.38
C MET A 174 3.57 14.47 -3.18
N GLU A 175 2.87 13.49 -2.58
CA GLU A 175 2.65 12.19 -3.22
C GLU A 175 1.50 12.26 -4.24
N GLU A 176 0.38 12.90 -3.86
CA GLU A 176 -0.82 12.86 -4.67
C GLU A 176 -1.75 14.03 -4.34
N ILE A 177 -2.43 14.55 -5.34
CA ILE A 177 -3.61 15.39 -5.18
C ILE A 177 -4.84 14.50 -5.35
N LEU A 178 -5.50 14.19 -4.24
CA LEU A 178 -6.67 13.30 -4.23
C LEU A 178 -7.94 14.04 -4.65
N SER A 179 -8.04 15.33 -4.31
CA SER A 179 -9.19 16.20 -4.62
C SER A 179 -8.78 17.68 -4.56
N PRO A 180 -9.13 18.49 -5.59
CA PRO A 180 -9.77 18.09 -6.85
C PRO A 180 -8.79 17.33 -7.75
N ASN A 181 -9.27 16.33 -8.48
CA ASN A 181 -8.47 15.55 -9.41
C ASN A 181 -9.33 15.14 -10.61
N ASN A 182 -8.75 15.10 -11.80
CA ASN A 182 -9.44 14.69 -13.02
C ASN A 182 -9.19 13.20 -13.37
N ASP A 183 -8.40 12.49 -12.58
CA ASP A 183 -8.24 11.05 -12.72
C ASP A 183 -9.54 10.35 -12.31
N PHE A 184 -10.02 9.46 -13.16
CA PHE A 184 -11.23 8.68 -12.93
C PHE A 184 -11.18 7.85 -11.64
N TYR A 185 -10.02 7.40 -11.24
CA TYR A 185 -9.79 6.65 -10.00
C TYR A 185 -10.17 7.46 -8.75
N TYR A 186 -9.98 8.80 -8.78
CA TYR A 186 -10.24 9.70 -7.66
C TYR A 186 -11.60 10.41 -7.73
N ASN A 187 -12.45 10.10 -8.69
CA ASN A 187 -13.74 10.77 -8.88
C ASN A 187 -14.60 10.88 -7.62
N ARG A 188 -14.53 9.87 -6.75
CA ARG A 188 -15.31 9.86 -5.50
C ARG A 188 -14.76 10.80 -4.43
N PHE A 189 -13.53 11.25 -4.58
CA PHE A 189 -12.93 12.27 -3.72
C PHE A 189 -13.22 13.69 -4.18
N ASN A 190 -13.70 13.88 -5.41
CA ASN A 190 -14.05 15.19 -5.96
C ASN A 190 -15.39 15.67 -5.39
N PRO A 191 -15.41 16.40 -4.28
CA PRO A 191 -16.65 16.89 -3.73
C PRO A 191 -16.99 18.23 -4.38
N ILE A 192 -18.24 18.43 -4.63
CA ILE A 192 -18.78 19.75 -4.89
C ILE A 192 -18.68 20.55 -3.61
N CYS A 193 -17.93 21.66 -3.62
CA CYS A 193 -17.80 22.59 -2.49
C CYS A 193 -17.07 22.05 -1.23
N ASN A 194 -16.17 21.10 -1.36
CA ASN A 194 -15.37 20.64 -0.23
C ASN A 194 -13.91 21.15 -0.33
N ASN A 195 -13.17 21.02 0.77
CA ASN A 195 -11.78 21.42 0.84
C ASN A 195 -10.89 20.46 0.04
N PRO A 196 -9.80 20.94 -0.56
CA PRO A 196 -8.86 20.05 -1.23
C PRO A 196 -8.26 19.01 -0.28
N LEU A 197 -8.01 17.81 -0.81
CA LEU A 197 -7.40 16.70 -0.10
C LEU A 197 -6.14 16.28 -0.86
N ILE A 198 -5.03 16.18 -0.14
CA ILE A 198 -3.73 15.76 -0.68
C ILE A 198 -3.13 14.64 0.15
N ALA A 199 -2.12 13.97 -0.38
CA ALA A 199 -1.27 13.04 0.36
C ALA A 199 0.16 13.58 0.38
N ILE A 200 0.78 13.63 1.56
CA ILE A 200 2.19 13.99 1.74
C ILE A 200 2.95 12.81 2.32
N LYS A 201 4.24 12.72 2.05
CA LYS A 201 5.12 11.66 2.52
C LYS A 201 6.40 12.23 3.13
N ASN A 202 6.83 11.64 4.23
CA ASN A 202 8.18 11.89 4.73
C ASN A 202 9.20 11.08 3.93
N THR A 203 10.05 11.75 3.20
CA THR A 203 11.14 11.18 2.38
C THR A 203 12.51 11.34 3.01
N GLY A 204 12.58 12.01 4.17
CA GLY A 204 13.79 12.15 4.99
C GLY A 204 13.83 11.14 6.14
N SER A 205 15.02 10.77 6.59
CA SER A 205 15.22 9.82 7.72
C SER A 205 14.75 10.37 9.07
N THR A 206 14.70 11.68 9.23
CA THR A 206 14.18 12.35 10.42
C THR A 206 12.65 12.40 10.38
N THR A 207 11.97 12.10 11.49
CA THR A 207 10.51 12.23 11.60
C THR A 207 10.08 13.64 11.18
N LEU A 208 9.15 13.72 10.22
CA LEU A 208 8.58 14.99 9.76
C LEU A 208 7.56 15.46 10.79
N THR A 209 7.81 16.62 11.37
CA THR A 209 6.94 17.23 12.39
C THR A 209 6.22 18.46 11.91
N SER A 210 6.74 19.09 10.85
CA SER A 210 6.14 20.28 10.23
C SER A 210 6.49 20.39 8.76
N ALA A 211 5.62 21.04 7.98
CA ALA A 211 5.87 21.41 6.59
C ALA A 211 4.93 22.55 6.17
N THR A 212 5.35 23.34 5.20
CA THR A 212 4.53 24.37 4.58
C THR A 212 3.95 23.83 3.27
N ILE A 213 2.64 23.87 3.10
CA ILE A 213 1.94 23.47 1.88
C ILE A 213 1.36 24.72 1.25
N THR A 214 1.80 25.03 0.03
CA THR A 214 1.24 26.11 -0.79
C THR A 214 0.35 25.51 -1.87
N TYR A 215 -0.87 26.01 -2.01
CA TYR A 215 -1.87 25.47 -2.92
C TYR A 215 -2.81 26.53 -3.45
N GLY A 216 -3.49 26.24 -4.55
CA GLY A 216 -4.46 27.17 -5.15
C GLY A 216 -4.84 26.84 -6.58
N ILE A 217 -5.53 27.77 -7.20
CA ILE A 217 -5.88 27.76 -8.63
C ILE A 217 -4.82 28.54 -9.37
N LYS A 218 -4.35 28.04 -10.50
CA LYS A 218 -3.34 28.70 -11.33
C LYS A 218 -3.84 30.07 -11.79
N GLY A 219 -3.05 31.13 -11.47
CA GLY A 219 -3.40 32.51 -11.77
C GLY A 219 -4.14 33.25 -10.66
N ALA A 220 -4.60 32.55 -9.62
CA ALA A 220 -5.17 33.16 -8.40
C ALA A 220 -4.10 33.31 -7.29
N THR A 221 -4.43 34.08 -6.25
CA THR A 221 -3.55 34.19 -5.07
C THR A 221 -3.46 32.84 -4.34
N PRO A 222 -2.24 32.34 -4.08
CA PRO A 222 -2.07 31.05 -3.39
C PRO A 222 -2.51 31.14 -1.92
N SER A 223 -2.98 30.02 -1.42
CA SER A 223 -3.19 29.77 0.01
C SER A 223 -2.01 29.01 0.61
N VAL A 224 -1.81 29.17 1.91
CA VAL A 224 -0.77 28.46 2.67
C VAL A 224 -1.40 27.68 3.80
N PHE A 225 -0.98 26.43 3.96
CA PHE A 225 -1.37 25.56 5.08
C PHE A 225 -0.09 25.08 5.78
N ASN A 226 0.05 25.38 7.05
CA ASN A 226 1.16 24.91 7.87
C ASN A 226 0.75 23.58 8.52
N TRP A 227 1.25 22.49 7.94
CA TRP A 227 1.01 21.16 8.48
C TRP A 227 1.91 20.89 9.67
N THR A 228 1.35 20.25 10.71
CA THR A 228 2.08 19.73 11.88
C THR A 228 1.62 18.31 12.19
N GLY A 229 2.53 17.46 12.65
CA GLY A 229 2.22 16.08 12.96
C GLY A 229 3.44 15.28 13.41
N SER A 230 3.39 13.97 13.20
CA SER A 230 4.52 13.06 13.40
C SER A 230 4.44 12.00 12.31
N LEU A 231 5.30 12.11 11.31
CA LEU A 231 5.31 11.22 10.16
C LEU A 231 6.70 10.62 10.00
N ASP A 232 6.82 9.34 10.28
CA ASP A 232 8.09 8.63 10.21
C ASP A 232 8.53 8.41 8.76
N PHE A 233 9.81 8.07 8.58
CA PHE A 233 10.41 7.82 7.27
C PHE A 233 9.55 6.90 6.41
N ASN A 234 9.36 7.29 5.15
CA ASN A 234 8.62 6.56 4.12
C ASN A 234 7.11 6.35 4.42
N LYS A 235 6.56 7.04 5.44
CA LYS A 235 5.13 7.04 5.74
C LYS A 235 4.42 8.17 5.02
N THR A 236 3.14 7.93 4.68
CA THR A 236 2.26 8.86 3.98
C THR A 236 1.06 9.19 4.87
N VAL A 237 0.59 10.42 4.80
CA VAL A 237 -0.62 10.89 5.47
C VAL A 237 -1.47 11.73 4.51
N GLN A 238 -2.79 11.58 4.59
CA GLN A 238 -3.72 12.45 3.90
C GLN A 238 -3.93 13.74 4.71
N VAL A 239 -3.93 14.88 4.03
CA VAL A 239 -4.07 16.21 4.62
C VAL A 239 -5.21 16.93 3.95
N GLN A 240 -6.25 17.26 4.74
CA GLN A 240 -7.32 18.15 4.31
C GLN A 240 -6.82 19.60 4.39
N LEU A 241 -6.81 20.31 3.26
CA LEU A 241 -6.39 21.71 3.20
C LEU A 241 -7.53 22.66 3.60
N GLY A 242 -7.24 23.94 3.72
CA GLY A 242 -8.26 24.98 3.90
C GLY A 242 -9.13 25.17 2.68
N ALA A 243 -10.28 25.83 2.87
CA ALA A 243 -11.23 26.09 1.81
C ALA A 243 -10.61 26.93 0.68
N LEU A 244 -11.04 26.64 -0.56
CA LEU A 244 -10.82 27.50 -1.72
C LEU A 244 -12.08 28.28 -2.04
N ASP A 245 -11.90 29.49 -2.57
CA ASP A 245 -13.01 30.24 -3.15
C ASP A 245 -13.34 29.72 -4.55
N TRP A 246 -14.21 28.72 -4.61
CA TRP A 246 -14.68 28.14 -5.87
C TRP A 246 -15.50 29.10 -6.72
N ASN A 247 -16.01 30.22 -6.17
CA ASN A 247 -16.74 31.23 -6.91
C ASN A 247 -15.83 32.10 -7.79
N SER A 248 -14.54 32.12 -7.47
CA SER A 248 -13.52 32.80 -8.29
C SER A 248 -13.11 31.99 -9.53
N VAL A 249 -13.55 30.71 -9.61
CA VAL A 249 -13.23 29.81 -10.73
C VAL A 249 -14.15 30.13 -11.90
N SER A 250 -13.55 30.32 -13.08
CA SER A 250 -14.33 30.55 -14.32
C SER A 250 -15.09 29.27 -14.73
N ASN A 251 -16.09 29.39 -15.62
CA ASN A 251 -16.78 28.24 -16.21
C ASN A 251 -15.90 27.40 -17.16
N GLN A 252 -14.59 27.63 -17.15
CA GLN A 252 -13.63 26.91 -17.97
C GLN A 252 -12.82 25.94 -17.09
N SER A 253 -12.06 25.06 -17.72
CA SER A 253 -11.16 24.13 -17.03
C SER A 253 -10.04 24.91 -16.35
N GLU A 254 -9.94 24.78 -15.04
CA GLU A 254 -8.93 25.42 -14.20
C GLU A 254 -7.90 24.38 -13.71
N GLN A 255 -6.68 24.84 -13.44
CA GLN A 255 -5.63 23.98 -12.91
C GLN A 255 -5.44 24.24 -11.42
N PHE A 256 -5.77 23.26 -10.59
CA PHE A 256 -5.37 23.23 -9.19
C PHE A 256 -3.92 22.76 -9.07
N TYR A 257 -3.19 23.35 -8.12
CA TYR A 257 -1.83 22.92 -7.78
C TYR A 257 -1.62 22.90 -6.27
N ALA A 258 -0.71 22.04 -5.82
CA ALA A 258 -0.17 22.05 -4.46
C ALA A 258 1.29 21.62 -4.48
N TYR A 259 2.11 22.22 -3.61
CA TYR A 259 3.49 21.80 -3.38
C TYR A 259 3.88 21.98 -1.91
N ILE A 260 4.87 21.19 -1.47
CA ILE A 260 5.38 21.17 -0.12
C ILE A 260 6.75 21.87 -0.05
N SER A 261 7.03 22.54 1.05
CA SER A 261 8.30 23.22 1.33
C SER A 261 8.56 23.28 2.83
N ASN A 262 9.77 23.69 3.20
CA ASN A 262 10.23 23.87 4.58
C ASN A 262 9.95 22.65 5.49
N PRO A 263 10.32 21.41 5.10
CA PRO A 263 10.18 20.25 5.99
C PRO A 263 11.01 20.50 7.26
N ASN A 264 10.36 20.37 8.44
CA ASN A 264 10.96 20.66 9.75
C ASN A 264 11.64 22.04 9.86
N GLY A 265 11.15 23.03 9.09
CA GLY A 265 11.72 24.37 9.05
C GLY A 265 13.02 24.51 8.23
N THR A 266 13.40 23.48 7.49
CA THR A 266 14.57 23.50 6.60
C THR A 266 14.15 24.04 5.22
N ALA A 267 14.89 25.02 4.69
CA ALA A 267 14.63 25.64 3.38
C ALA A 267 15.12 24.76 2.23
#